data_735c683215d917f5a6a6a31b183c4471
#
_entry.id   735c683215d917f5a6a6a31b183c4471
#
_cell.length_a   1.000
_cell.length_b   1.000
_cell.length_c   1.000
_cell.angle_alpha   90.00
_cell.angle_beta   90.00
_cell.angle_gamma   90.00
#
_symmetry.space_group_name_H-M   'P 1'
#
loop_
_entity.id
_entity.type
_entity.pdbx_description
1 polymer ?
#
loop_
_entity_poly.entity_id
_entity_poly.type
_entity_poly.pdbx_seq_one_letter_code
_entity_poly.pdbx_strand_id
1 'polypeptide(L)'
;MPTLPSDLRKQLERVVIEARDAAEVGARAALEALAVHHHEPYPHMTPAQRQLRNHLRARARQLGDKQDTSGRLAIDHLAGECAYEHWHRMLFARFLAENNLLIEPEHKMPINLAEAEE
;
A
#
# COMPACT_ATOMS: atom_id res chain seq x y z
N MET A 1 -20.75 -24.09 -7.81
CA MET A 1 -19.86 -23.66 -6.77
C MET A 1 -20.64 -23.27 -5.53
N PRO A 2 -20.33 -23.82 -4.40
CA PRO A 2 -21.07 -23.47 -3.20
C PRO A 2 -20.85 -22.01 -2.84
N THR A 3 -21.92 -21.33 -2.48
CA THR A 3 -21.83 -19.97 -2.00
C THR A 3 -21.42 -19.96 -0.54
N LEU A 4 -20.68 -18.94 -0.15
CA LEU A 4 -20.32 -18.74 1.24
C LEU A 4 -21.57 -18.45 2.07
N PRO A 5 -21.63 -18.94 3.31
CA PRO A 5 -22.68 -18.53 4.21
C PRO A 5 -22.69 -17.01 4.37
N SER A 6 -23.87 -16.44 4.53
CA SER A 6 -24.04 -15.01 4.67
C SER A 6 -23.19 -14.40 5.78
N ASP A 7 -23.11 -15.09 6.92
CA ASP A 7 -22.32 -14.62 8.06
C ASP A 7 -20.84 -14.56 7.76
N LEU A 8 -20.32 -15.61 7.09
CA LEU A 8 -18.92 -15.67 6.73
C LEU A 8 -18.57 -14.56 5.71
N ARG A 9 -19.47 -14.34 4.76
CA ARG A 9 -19.26 -13.27 3.79
C ARG A 9 -19.16 -11.90 4.46
N LYS A 10 -20.05 -11.63 5.41
CA LYS A 10 -20.02 -10.36 6.15
C LYS A 10 -18.76 -10.21 6.97
N GLN A 11 -18.28 -11.29 7.57
CA GLN A 11 -17.03 -11.27 8.31
C GLN A 11 -15.84 -10.99 7.41
N LEU A 12 -15.80 -11.61 6.22
CA LEU A 12 -14.75 -11.37 5.25
C LEU A 12 -14.76 -9.92 4.76
N GLU A 13 -15.94 -9.38 4.46
CA GLU A 13 -16.06 -7.99 4.05
C GLU A 13 -15.54 -7.04 5.13
N ARG A 14 -15.87 -7.29 6.38
CA ARG A 14 -15.40 -6.48 7.50
C ARG A 14 -13.88 -6.53 7.63
N VAL A 15 -13.31 -7.73 7.56
CA VAL A 15 -11.86 -7.90 7.67
C VAL A 15 -11.14 -7.18 6.53
N VAL A 16 -11.67 -7.25 5.31
CA VAL A 16 -11.09 -6.57 4.17
C VAL A 16 -11.13 -5.05 4.37
N ILE A 17 -12.25 -4.51 4.81
CA ILE A 17 -12.39 -3.07 5.06
C ILE A 17 -11.43 -2.61 6.14
N GLU A 18 -11.36 -3.33 7.25
CA GLU A 18 -10.44 -3.01 8.34
C GLU A 18 -8.98 -3.05 7.90
N ALA A 19 -8.62 -4.05 7.08
CA ALA A 19 -7.27 -4.17 6.57
C ALA A 19 -6.91 -3.01 5.63
N ARG A 20 -7.85 -2.58 4.81
CA ARG A 20 -7.63 -1.44 3.91
C ARG A 20 -7.47 -0.14 4.71
N ASP A 21 -8.30 0.06 5.72
CA ASP A 21 -8.21 1.24 6.56
C ASP A 21 -6.88 1.29 7.32
N ALA A 22 -6.45 0.15 7.85
CA ALA A 22 -5.17 0.05 8.54
C ALA A 22 -4.00 0.32 7.59
N ALA A 23 -4.08 -0.17 6.35
CA ALA A 23 -3.06 0.08 5.34
C ALA A 23 -2.98 1.55 4.98
N GLU A 24 -4.13 2.25 4.91
CA GLU A 24 -4.14 3.67 4.62
C GLU A 24 -3.52 4.48 5.76
N VAL A 25 -3.84 4.15 7.00
CA VAL A 25 -3.22 4.81 8.16
C VAL A 25 -1.70 4.61 8.14
N GLY A 26 -1.25 3.39 7.87
CA GLY A 26 0.17 3.10 7.79
C GLY A 26 0.86 3.83 6.65
N ALA A 27 0.23 3.88 5.47
CA ALA A 27 0.78 4.59 4.32
C ALA A 27 0.89 6.09 4.59
N ARG A 28 -0.13 6.68 5.19
CA ARG A 28 -0.11 8.10 5.54
C ARG A 28 0.99 8.41 6.53
N ALA A 29 1.14 7.58 7.56
CA ALA A 29 2.20 7.76 8.54
C ALA A 29 3.59 7.68 7.90
N ALA A 30 3.79 6.75 6.99
CA ALA A 30 5.07 6.60 6.28
C ALA A 30 5.36 7.82 5.41
N LEU A 31 4.36 8.34 4.69
CA LEU A 31 4.52 9.53 3.86
C LEU A 31 4.82 10.76 4.71
N GLU A 32 4.17 10.89 5.86
CA GLU A 32 4.44 11.99 6.78
C GLU A 32 5.85 11.90 7.35
N ALA A 33 6.32 10.70 7.66
CA ALA A 33 7.69 10.49 8.14
C ALA A 33 8.74 10.89 7.10
N LEU A 34 8.40 10.83 5.82
CA LEU A 34 9.26 11.27 4.72
C LEU A 34 9.04 12.73 4.34
N ALA A 35 8.23 13.46 5.10
CA ALA A 35 7.90 14.87 4.85
C ALA A 35 7.29 15.13 3.48
N VAL A 36 6.57 14.15 2.93
CA VAL A 36 5.93 14.29 1.61
C VAL A 36 4.85 15.38 1.64
N HIS A 37 4.14 15.49 2.77
CA HIS A 37 3.11 16.50 2.98
C HIS A 37 3.69 17.88 3.30
N HIS A 38 4.94 17.94 3.77
CA HIS A 38 5.57 19.17 4.24
C HIS A 38 6.20 19.93 3.07
N HIS A 39 6.23 21.25 3.15
CA HIS A 39 6.77 22.07 2.07
C HIS A 39 8.29 21.93 1.91
N GLU A 40 9.00 21.54 2.97
CA GLU A 40 10.45 21.34 2.94
C GLU A 40 10.81 19.98 3.51
N PRO A 41 11.93 19.38 3.06
CA PRO A 41 12.39 18.13 3.66
C PRO A 41 12.87 18.39 5.10
N TYR A 42 12.83 17.37 5.92
CA TYR A 42 13.33 17.46 7.28
C TYR A 42 14.87 17.55 7.24
N PRO A 43 15.49 18.29 8.18
CA PRO A 43 16.94 18.48 8.16
C PRO A 43 17.77 17.21 8.25
N HIS A 44 17.25 16.19 8.93
CA HIS A 44 17.97 14.93 9.14
C HIS A 44 17.87 13.94 7.97
N MET A 45 17.12 14.29 6.92
CA MET A 45 16.90 13.37 5.81
C MET A 45 18.15 13.21 4.96
N THR A 46 18.41 11.96 4.55
CA THR A 46 19.50 11.65 3.64
C THR A 46 19.17 12.13 2.22
N PRO A 47 20.18 12.30 1.35
CA PRO A 47 19.90 12.66 -0.05
C PRO A 47 18.96 11.68 -0.75
N ALA A 48 19.10 10.38 -0.48
CA ALA A 48 18.20 9.39 -1.06
C ALA A 48 16.76 9.58 -0.60
N GLN A 49 16.56 9.88 0.69
CA GLN A 49 15.22 10.15 1.22
C GLN A 49 14.63 11.42 0.62
N ARG A 50 15.43 12.45 0.43
CA ARG A 50 14.97 13.70 -0.20
C ARG A 50 14.55 13.48 -1.64
N GLN A 51 15.29 12.66 -2.36
CA GLN A 51 14.96 12.33 -3.74
C GLN A 51 13.65 11.54 -3.81
N LEU A 52 13.49 10.55 -2.95
CA LEU A 52 12.26 9.79 -2.84
C LEU A 52 11.07 10.68 -2.49
N ARG A 53 11.27 11.58 -1.52
CA ARG A 53 10.24 12.56 -1.14
C ARG A 53 9.79 13.39 -2.34
N ASN A 54 10.72 13.93 -3.10
CA ASN A 54 10.40 14.75 -4.26
C ASN A 54 9.63 13.95 -5.32
N HIS A 55 10.02 12.72 -5.51
CA HIS A 55 9.35 11.81 -6.44
C HIS A 55 7.91 11.55 -6.01
N LEU A 56 7.72 11.28 -4.72
CA LEU A 56 6.39 11.02 -4.16
C LEU A 56 5.51 12.27 -4.21
N ARG A 57 6.07 13.46 -3.98
CA ARG A 57 5.31 14.70 -4.11
C ARG A 57 4.85 14.92 -5.55
N ALA A 58 5.70 14.63 -6.52
CA ALA A 58 5.32 14.70 -7.92
C ALA A 58 4.19 13.72 -8.24
N ARG A 59 4.27 12.51 -7.71
CA ARG A 59 3.22 11.52 -7.90
C ARG A 59 1.89 11.95 -7.28
N ALA A 60 1.93 12.53 -6.09
CA ALA A 60 0.74 13.03 -5.43
C ALA A 60 0.03 14.06 -6.31
N ARG A 61 0.78 14.98 -6.87
CA ARG A 61 0.21 16.00 -7.77
C ARG A 61 -0.40 15.37 -9.03
N GLN A 62 0.24 14.34 -9.57
CA GLN A 62 -0.30 13.60 -10.72
C GLN A 62 -1.62 12.92 -10.40
N LEU A 63 -1.79 12.47 -9.16
CA LEU A 63 -3.01 11.82 -8.71
C LEU A 63 -4.13 12.80 -8.38
N GLY A 64 -3.82 14.08 -8.36
CA GLY A 64 -4.82 15.12 -8.07
C GLY A 64 -4.74 15.72 -6.68
N ASP A 65 -3.75 15.37 -5.88
CA ASP A 65 -3.52 16.01 -4.59
C ASP A 65 -3.09 17.46 -4.81
N LYS A 66 -3.66 18.37 -4.04
CA LYS A 66 -3.45 19.80 -4.22
C LYS A 66 -2.50 20.35 -3.19
N GLN A 67 -1.70 21.30 -3.63
CA GLN A 67 -0.77 22.03 -2.78
C GLN A 67 -1.41 23.36 -2.39
N ASP A 68 -1.30 23.75 -1.13
CA ASP A 68 -1.85 25.02 -0.67
C ASP A 68 -0.82 26.14 -0.85
N THR A 69 -1.18 27.36 -0.44
CA THR A 69 -0.33 28.53 -0.60
C THR A 69 0.92 28.50 0.26
N SER A 70 0.91 27.70 1.34
CA SER A 70 2.08 27.54 2.20
C SER A 70 3.06 26.50 1.67
N GLY A 71 2.72 25.80 0.60
CA GLY A 71 3.54 24.72 0.05
C GLY A 71 3.23 23.36 0.63
N ARG A 72 2.28 23.27 1.55
CA ARG A 72 1.87 22.01 2.11
C ARG A 72 1.04 21.25 1.08
N LEU A 73 1.39 19.99 0.87
CA LEU A 73 0.76 19.14 -0.13
C LEU A 73 -0.20 18.17 0.55
N ALA A 74 -1.42 18.10 0.05
CA ALA A 74 -2.33 17.03 0.44
C ALA A 74 -1.74 15.69 -0.01
N ILE A 75 -1.96 14.64 0.75
CA ILE A 75 -1.45 13.32 0.41
C ILE A 75 -2.56 12.26 0.42
N ASP A 76 -3.81 12.71 0.32
CA ASP A 76 -4.95 11.80 0.43
C ASP A 76 -5.00 10.79 -0.71
N HIS A 77 -4.83 11.24 -1.94
CA HIS A 77 -4.82 10.34 -3.10
C HIS A 77 -3.58 9.46 -3.10
N LEU A 78 -2.42 10.03 -2.76
CA LEU A 78 -1.18 9.27 -2.70
C LEU A 78 -1.24 8.20 -1.60
N ALA A 79 -1.72 8.55 -0.42
CA ALA A 79 -1.88 7.60 0.67
C ALA A 79 -2.81 6.46 0.28
N GLY A 80 -3.91 6.79 -0.40
CA GLY A 80 -4.84 5.79 -0.89
C GLY A 80 -4.21 4.85 -1.91
N GLU A 81 -3.42 5.40 -2.85
CA GLU A 81 -2.72 4.58 -3.85
C GLU A 81 -1.69 3.67 -3.19
N CYS A 82 -0.88 4.20 -2.29
CA CYS A 82 0.13 3.40 -1.58
C CYS A 82 -0.52 2.29 -0.76
N ALA A 83 -1.61 2.62 -0.08
CA ALA A 83 -2.35 1.63 0.71
C ALA A 83 -2.94 0.54 -0.17
N TYR A 84 -3.52 0.93 -1.30
CA TYR A 84 -4.09 -0.01 -2.24
C TYR A 84 -3.03 -0.96 -2.80
N GLU A 85 -1.90 -0.43 -3.23
CA GLU A 85 -0.82 -1.24 -3.78
C GLU A 85 -0.25 -2.20 -2.73
N HIS A 86 -0.04 -1.72 -1.52
CA HIS A 86 0.47 -2.56 -0.44
C HIS A 86 -0.53 -3.65 -0.08
N TRP A 87 -1.80 -3.28 0.10
CA TRP A 87 -2.85 -4.21 0.44
C TRP A 87 -3.03 -5.27 -0.65
N HIS A 88 -3.06 -4.83 -1.90
CA HIS A 88 -3.23 -5.73 -3.05
C HIS A 88 -2.06 -6.70 -3.15
N ARG A 89 -0.85 -6.21 -2.96
CA ARG A 89 0.36 -7.04 -3.00
C ARG A 89 0.35 -8.06 -1.87
N MET A 90 -0.02 -7.66 -0.69
CA MET A 90 -0.10 -8.56 0.46
C MET A 90 -1.16 -9.63 0.26
N LEU A 91 -2.33 -9.25 -0.23
CA LEU A 91 -3.40 -10.19 -0.50
C LEU A 91 -3.01 -11.19 -1.58
N PHE A 92 -2.40 -10.70 -2.65
CA PHE A 92 -1.96 -11.55 -3.75
C PHE A 92 -0.85 -12.51 -3.32
N ALA A 93 0.10 -12.02 -2.54
CA ALA A 93 1.18 -12.84 -2.01
C ALA A 93 0.64 -13.96 -1.12
N ARG A 94 -0.31 -13.62 -0.26
CA ARG A 94 -0.93 -14.60 0.62
C ARG A 94 -1.73 -15.63 -0.18
N PHE A 95 -2.46 -15.17 -1.19
CA PHE A 95 -3.21 -16.07 -2.06
C PHE A 95 -2.27 -17.06 -2.76
N LEU A 96 -1.17 -16.58 -3.31
CA LEU A 96 -0.19 -17.43 -3.97
C LEU A 96 0.43 -18.43 -2.99
N ALA A 97 0.77 -17.99 -1.79
CA ALA A 97 1.37 -18.85 -0.79
C ALA A 97 0.41 -19.95 -0.35
N GLU A 98 -0.86 -19.60 -0.11
CA GLU A 98 -1.87 -20.56 0.34
C GLU A 98 -2.24 -21.56 -0.74
N ASN A 99 -2.17 -21.17 -2.00
CA ASN A 99 -2.54 -22.00 -3.14
C ASN A 99 -1.35 -22.62 -3.85
N ASN A 100 -0.17 -22.41 -3.35
CA ASN A 100 1.06 -22.86 -3.97
C ASN A 100 1.05 -24.36 -4.27
N LEU A 101 0.64 -25.16 -3.31
CA LEU A 101 0.60 -26.63 -3.48
C LEU A 101 -0.46 -27.06 -4.47
N LEU A 102 -1.52 -26.28 -4.63
CA LEU A 102 -2.58 -26.60 -5.58
C LEU A 102 -2.23 -26.21 -7.01
N ILE A 103 -1.52 -25.12 -7.15
CA ILE A 103 -1.15 -24.59 -8.47
C ILE A 103 0.03 -25.36 -9.05
N GLU A 104 0.80 -26.08 -8.23
CA GLU A 104 2.16 -26.05 -8.48
C GLU A 104 3.04 -27.25 -8.47
N PRO A 105 2.53 -28.47 -8.57
CA PRO A 105 3.43 -29.64 -8.70
C PRO A 105 4.29 -29.61 -9.95
N GLU A 106 3.83 -28.93 -10.98
CA GLU A 106 4.50 -28.94 -12.27
C GLU A 106 5.56 -27.88 -12.43
N HIS A 107 5.46 -26.80 -11.69
CA HIS A 107 6.40 -25.70 -11.86
C HIS A 107 7.63 -25.84 -10.98
N LYS A 108 7.57 -26.67 -9.98
CA LYS A 108 8.71 -27.03 -9.14
C LYS A 108 9.36 -25.90 -8.37
N MET A 109 8.82 -24.71 -8.43
CA MET A 109 9.37 -23.55 -7.76
C MET A 109 8.29 -22.84 -7.00
N PRO A 110 7.94 -23.34 -5.82
CA PRO A 110 6.93 -22.67 -5.00
C PRO A 110 7.39 -21.27 -4.64
N ILE A 111 6.48 -20.33 -4.84
CA ILE A 111 6.74 -18.94 -4.47
C ILE A 111 6.40 -18.81 -2.99
N ASN A 112 7.36 -18.35 -2.20
CA ASN A 112 7.11 -18.09 -0.79
C ASN A 112 6.65 -16.63 -0.64
N LEU A 113 6.20 -16.27 0.56
CA LEU A 113 5.68 -14.93 0.81
C LEU A 113 6.70 -13.83 0.56
N ALA A 114 7.96 -14.09 0.91
CA ALA A 114 9.00 -13.09 0.70
C ALA A 114 9.24 -12.82 -0.78
N GLU A 115 9.26 -13.87 -1.60
CA GLU A 115 9.43 -13.72 -3.04
C GLU A 115 8.22 -13.03 -3.67
N ALA A 116 7.03 -13.35 -3.22
CA ALA A 116 5.82 -12.76 -3.75
C ALA A 116 5.67 -11.29 -3.37
N GLU A 117 6.26 -10.87 -2.26
CA GLU A 117 6.22 -9.49 -1.79
C GLU A 117 7.22 -8.60 -2.52
N GLU A 118 8.22 -9.18 -3.15
CA GLU A 118 9.15 -8.43 -3.95
C GLU A 118 8.53 -8.04 -5.29
#